data_17c3d450af32dbc4096de925bee8a977
#
_entry.id   17c3d450af32dbc4096de925bee8a977
#
_cell.length_a   1.000
_cell.length_b   1.000
_cell.length_c   1.000
_cell.angle_alpha   90.00
_cell.angle_beta   90.00
_cell.angle_gamma   90.00
#
_symmetry.space_group_name_H-M   'P 1'
#
loop_
_entity.id
_entity.type
_entity.pdbx_description
1 polymer ?
#
loop_
_entity_poly.entity_id
_entity_poly.type
_entity_poly.pdbx_seq_one_letter_code
_entity_poly.pdbx_strand_id
1 'polypeptide(L)'
;MKKLLLLTIAIWYLTAGCYSQTDWKSFMSRQDMTWTRLPQTWYEAPFMGNGSMGSYICKEPGKNAIRVDVGNSMVHDHRTDDASIYGRGRLLIGYFLLHPVGEIKSGDLRLDLWNAETTGCIRTTRGEIKLRACVTSESPYILVEAEATAGVHLEILSGKHGFAEAVECNPER
;
A
#
# COMPACT_ATOMS: atom_id res chain seq x y z
N MET A 1 -10.32 11.25 -62.26
CA MET A 1 -9.27 10.68 -61.42
C MET A 1 -8.79 11.62 -60.32
N LYS A 2 -8.38 12.89 -60.60
CA LYS A 2 -7.91 13.83 -59.56
C LYS A 2 -8.93 14.12 -58.45
N LYS A 3 -10.22 14.21 -58.73
CA LYS A 3 -11.28 14.45 -57.71
C LYS A 3 -11.47 13.27 -56.79
N LEU A 4 -11.30 12.05 -57.30
CA LEU A 4 -11.43 10.81 -56.47
C LEU A 4 -10.24 10.69 -55.52
N LEU A 5 -9.04 11.03 -55.97
CA LEU A 5 -7.81 11.06 -55.15
C LEU A 5 -7.91 12.06 -53.99
N LEU A 6 -8.43 13.25 -54.26
CA LEU A 6 -8.65 14.27 -53.23
C LEU A 6 -9.68 13.84 -52.18
N LEU A 7 -10.72 13.13 -52.60
CA LEU A 7 -11.73 12.62 -51.67
C LEU A 7 -11.18 11.53 -50.75
N THR A 8 -10.37 10.63 -51.28
CA THR A 8 -9.72 9.58 -50.45
C THR A 8 -8.73 10.15 -49.45
N ILE A 9 -7.96 11.17 -49.83
CA ILE A 9 -7.05 11.88 -48.95
C ILE A 9 -7.81 12.63 -47.85
N ALA A 10 -8.92 13.29 -48.19
CA ALA A 10 -9.77 13.99 -47.21
C ALA A 10 -10.41 13.01 -46.19
N ILE A 11 -10.85 11.82 -46.62
CA ILE A 11 -11.38 10.78 -45.75
C ILE A 11 -10.26 10.25 -44.81
N TRP A 12 -9.04 10.07 -45.30
CA TRP A 12 -7.91 9.63 -44.49
C TRP A 12 -7.53 10.65 -43.38
N TYR A 13 -7.60 11.95 -43.71
CA TYR A 13 -7.37 13.02 -42.72
C TYR A 13 -8.49 13.08 -41.66
N LEU A 14 -9.73 12.81 -42.03
CA LEU A 14 -10.87 12.79 -41.11
C LEU A 14 -10.83 11.59 -40.16
N THR A 15 -10.29 10.46 -40.57
CA THR A 15 -10.17 9.27 -39.71
C THR A 15 -8.93 9.30 -38.81
N ALA A 16 -7.89 10.05 -39.12
CA ALA A 16 -6.67 10.17 -38.34
C ALA A 16 -6.83 11.02 -37.06
N GLY A 17 -7.94 11.75 -36.91
CA GLY A 17 -8.13 12.74 -35.84
C GLY A 17 -8.87 12.24 -34.58
N CYS A 18 -9.26 10.96 -34.47
CA CYS A 18 -10.14 10.51 -33.41
C CYS A 18 -9.53 9.51 -32.42
N TYR A 19 -8.21 9.52 -32.25
CA TYR A 19 -7.60 8.83 -31.11
C TYR A 19 -7.61 9.78 -29.90
N SER A 20 -8.68 9.76 -29.15
CA SER A 20 -8.67 10.36 -27.81
C SER A 20 -7.67 9.60 -26.97
N GLN A 21 -6.49 10.19 -26.77
CA GLN A 21 -5.50 9.63 -25.88
C GLN A 21 -6.05 9.71 -24.46
N THR A 22 -6.39 8.58 -23.89
CA THR A 22 -6.87 8.50 -22.51
C THR A 22 -5.76 8.94 -21.57
N ASP A 23 -6.01 9.97 -20.78
CA ASP A 23 -5.14 10.33 -19.66
C ASP A 23 -5.32 9.29 -18.54
N TRP A 24 -4.51 8.24 -18.62
CA TRP A 24 -4.55 7.14 -17.68
C TRP A 24 -4.30 7.55 -16.23
N LYS A 25 -3.43 8.54 -16.03
CA LYS A 25 -3.17 9.05 -14.67
C LYS A 25 -4.41 9.69 -14.07
N SER A 26 -5.04 10.57 -14.81
CA SER A 26 -6.30 11.20 -14.38
C SER A 26 -7.43 10.20 -14.24
N PHE A 27 -7.49 9.17 -15.10
CA PHE A 27 -8.46 8.11 -15.00
C PHE A 27 -8.27 7.30 -13.71
N MET A 28 -7.05 6.82 -13.45
CA MET A 28 -6.72 6.01 -12.27
C MET A 28 -6.92 6.78 -10.96
N SER A 29 -6.51 8.05 -10.91
CA SER A 29 -6.67 8.89 -9.72
C SER A 29 -8.13 9.10 -9.29
N ARG A 30 -9.08 8.96 -10.22
CA ARG A 30 -10.52 8.99 -9.89
C ARG A 30 -11.02 7.68 -9.27
N GLN A 31 -10.24 6.62 -9.33
CA GLN A 31 -10.55 5.31 -8.77
C GLN A 31 -9.83 5.06 -7.43
N ASP A 32 -9.05 6.03 -6.95
CA ASP A 32 -8.36 5.92 -5.68
C ASP A 32 -9.33 5.61 -4.54
N MET A 33 -8.90 4.75 -3.65
CA MET A 33 -9.66 4.43 -2.46
C MET A 33 -9.23 5.33 -1.31
N THR A 34 -10.21 5.83 -0.57
CA THR A 34 -9.97 6.73 0.56
C THR A 34 -10.65 6.24 1.83
N TRP A 35 -9.97 6.37 2.95
CA TRP A 35 -10.47 6.06 4.28
C TRP A 35 -10.45 7.32 5.11
N THR A 36 -11.59 7.72 5.63
CA THR A 36 -11.76 8.87 6.54
C THR A 36 -11.47 8.51 8.00
N ARG A 37 -11.22 7.24 8.27
CA ARG A 37 -10.80 6.70 9.57
C ARG A 37 -9.73 5.63 9.35
N LEU A 38 -8.90 5.38 10.36
CA LEU A 38 -7.96 4.26 10.29
C LEU A 38 -8.71 2.92 10.26
N PRO A 39 -8.43 2.04 9.29
CA PRO A 39 -8.94 0.67 9.28
C PRO A 39 -8.59 -0.04 10.58
N GLN A 40 -9.53 -0.82 11.11
CA GLN A 40 -9.36 -1.58 12.35
C GLN A 40 -9.02 -3.05 12.08
N THR A 41 -9.21 -3.47 10.84
CA THR A 41 -9.04 -4.86 10.43
C THR A 41 -8.34 -4.93 9.08
N TRP A 42 -7.69 -6.05 8.81
CA TRP A 42 -6.94 -6.29 7.59
C TRP A 42 -7.81 -6.22 6.32
N TYR A 43 -9.07 -6.68 6.38
CA TYR A 43 -9.98 -6.70 5.23
C TYR A 43 -10.59 -5.32 4.90
N GLU A 44 -10.44 -4.33 5.78
CA GLU A 44 -10.81 -2.93 5.52
C GLU A 44 -9.61 -2.12 5.02
N ALA A 45 -8.40 -2.64 5.16
CA ALA A 45 -7.17 -1.88 5.00
C ALA A 45 -6.77 -1.70 3.53
N PRO A 46 -6.06 -0.61 3.19
CA PRO A 46 -5.43 -0.48 1.89
C PRO A 46 -4.39 -1.58 1.70
N PHE A 47 -4.51 -2.32 0.60
CA PHE A 47 -3.60 -3.39 0.23
C PHE A 47 -2.62 -2.91 -0.84
N MET A 48 -1.35 -3.19 -0.65
CA MET A 48 -0.27 -2.92 -1.60
C MET A 48 0.43 -4.23 -1.95
N GLY A 49 0.87 -4.37 -3.19
CA GLY A 49 1.61 -5.58 -3.58
C GLY A 49 2.15 -5.52 -5.00
N ASN A 50 3.16 -6.37 -5.25
CA ASN A 50 3.80 -6.53 -6.55
C ASN A 50 3.63 -7.95 -7.15
N GLY A 51 2.69 -8.74 -6.58
CA GLY A 51 2.46 -10.14 -6.99
C GLY A 51 3.27 -11.15 -6.17
N SER A 52 4.47 -10.83 -5.69
CA SER A 52 5.25 -11.70 -4.79
C SER A 52 5.19 -11.24 -3.34
N MET A 53 5.33 -9.95 -3.10
CA MET A 53 5.17 -9.34 -1.78
C MET A 53 3.82 -8.65 -1.68
N GLY A 54 3.27 -8.64 -0.46
CA GLY A 54 2.05 -7.91 -0.13
C GLY A 54 2.12 -7.29 1.25
N SER A 55 1.44 -6.16 1.41
CA SER A 55 1.35 -5.43 2.66
C SER A 55 -0.01 -4.76 2.79
N TYR A 56 -0.43 -4.53 4.01
CA TYR A 56 -1.57 -3.67 4.33
C TYR A 56 -1.30 -2.88 5.60
N ILE A 57 -2.02 -1.78 5.76
CA ILE A 57 -1.84 -0.85 6.88
C ILE A 57 -3.17 -0.70 7.63
N CYS A 58 -3.17 -0.97 8.93
CA CYS A 58 -4.32 -0.75 9.79
C CYS A 58 -3.88 -0.30 11.20
N LYS A 59 -4.83 0.08 12.02
CA LYS A 59 -4.58 0.27 13.45
C LYS A 59 -4.49 -1.08 14.12
N GLU A 60 -3.48 -1.29 14.97
CA GLU A 60 -3.38 -2.52 15.77
C GLU A 60 -4.50 -2.58 16.81
N PRO A 61 -5.32 -3.64 16.82
CA PRO A 61 -6.39 -3.80 17.80
C PRO A 61 -5.86 -3.80 19.23
N GLY A 62 -6.48 -2.99 20.10
CA GLY A 62 -6.11 -2.92 21.51
C GLY A 62 -4.78 -2.19 21.81
N LYS A 63 -4.05 -1.72 20.80
CA LYS A 63 -2.79 -1.00 20.99
C LYS A 63 -2.84 0.41 20.39
N ASN A 64 -1.99 1.28 20.90
CA ASN A 64 -1.75 2.61 20.35
C ASN A 64 -0.65 2.53 19.28
N ALA A 65 -0.91 1.81 18.21
CA ALA A 65 0.06 1.55 17.15
C ALA A 65 -0.60 1.41 15.78
N ILE A 66 0.16 1.73 14.75
CA ILE A 66 -0.16 1.41 13.36
C ILE A 66 0.57 0.13 13.01
N ARG A 67 -0.15 -0.82 12.47
CA ARG A 67 0.34 -2.11 12.04
C ARG A 67 0.56 -2.12 10.52
N VAL A 68 1.71 -2.60 10.11
CA VAL A 68 2.06 -2.88 8.71
C VAL A 68 2.42 -4.35 8.60
N ASP A 69 1.61 -5.10 7.90
CA ASP A 69 1.83 -6.53 7.70
C ASP A 69 2.76 -6.82 6.53
N VAL A 70 3.47 -7.93 6.64
CA VAL A 70 4.43 -8.41 5.64
C VAL A 70 4.03 -9.81 5.19
N GLY A 71 3.64 -9.94 3.95
CA GLY A 71 3.30 -11.21 3.32
C GLY A 71 4.17 -11.48 2.09
N ASN A 72 4.42 -12.76 1.82
CA ASN A 72 5.09 -13.19 0.61
C ASN A 72 4.37 -14.41 0.03
N SER A 73 4.14 -14.39 -1.27
CA SER A 73 3.41 -15.45 -1.97
C SER A 73 4.15 -16.80 -1.97
N MET A 74 5.45 -16.81 -1.70
CA MET A 74 6.28 -18.02 -1.65
C MET A 74 6.28 -18.69 -0.28
N VAL A 75 5.76 -18.02 0.76
CA VAL A 75 5.72 -18.58 2.12
C VAL A 75 4.39 -19.27 2.35
N HIS A 76 4.46 -20.59 2.40
CA HIS A 76 3.29 -21.46 2.58
C HIS A 76 3.46 -22.38 3.78
N ASP A 77 2.34 -22.82 4.32
CA ASP A 77 2.33 -23.94 5.26
C ASP A 77 2.50 -25.25 4.50
N HIS A 78 3.55 -25.97 4.81
CA HIS A 78 3.85 -27.28 4.20
C HIS A 78 3.43 -28.45 5.09
N ARG A 79 2.77 -28.21 6.22
CA ARG A 79 2.27 -29.30 7.07
C ARG A 79 1.18 -30.06 6.35
N THR A 80 1.33 -31.39 6.35
CA THR A 80 0.40 -32.30 5.67
C THR A 80 -0.78 -32.70 6.56
N ASP A 81 -0.66 -32.47 7.85
CA ASP A 81 -1.55 -33.01 8.90
C ASP A 81 -2.69 -32.08 9.27
N ASP A 82 -2.64 -30.85 8.84
CA ASP A 82 -3.76 -29.93 9.03
C ASP A 82 -4.84 -30.22 7.98
N ALA A 83 -5.95 -30.70 8.48
CA ALA A 83 -7.18 -31.04 7.74
C ALA A 83 -7.86 -29.84 7.07
N SER A 84 -7.10 -28.83 6.65
CA SER A 84 -7.58 -27.80 5.77
C SER A 84 -7.88 -28.39 4.41
N ILE A 85 -9.10 -28.31 3.96
CA ILE A 85 -9.56 -28.76 2.62
C ILE A 85 -8.71 -28.15 1.50
N TYR A 86 -7.96 -27.10 1.78
CA TYR A 86 -7.11 -26.36 0.85
C TYR A 86 -5.62 -26.62 1.05
N GLY A 87 -5.24 -27.38 2.06
CA GLY A 87 -3.96 -28.07 2.22
C GLY A 87 -2.66 -27.27 2.19
N ARG A 88 -2.66 -25.97 1.90
CA ARG A 88 -1.45 -25.16 1.87
C ARG A 88 -1.81 -23.68 1.96
N GLY A 89 -2.10 -23.20 3.16
CA GLY A 89 -2.36 -21.79 3.41
C GLY A 89 -1.09 -20.94 3.26
N ARG A 90 -1.24 -19.73 2.74
CA ARG A 90 -0.16 -18.73 2.82
C ARG A 90 0.01 -18.28 4.25
N LEU A 91 1.26 -18.18 4.68
CA LEU A 91 1.60 -17.71 6.01
C LEU A 91 2.02 -16.25 5.95
N LEU A 92 1.58 -15.49 6.95
CA LEU A 92 2.10 -14.17 7.20
C LEU A 92 3.55 -14.29 7.71
N ILE A 93 4.47 -13.56 7.10
CA ILE A 93 5.88 -13.55 7.53
C ILE A 93 6.01 -12.87 8.87
N GLY A 94 5.31 -11.74 9.04
CA GLY A 94 5.34 -10.93 10.23
C GLY A 94 4.66 -9.60 10.01
N TYR A 95 4.87 -8.71 10.94
CA TYR A 95 4.39 -7.34 10.87
C TYR A 95 5.30 -6.45 11.71
N PHE A 96 5.25 -5.17 11.46
CA PHE A 96 5.85 -4.18 12.33
C PHE A 96 4.83 -3.17 12.82
N LEU A 97 5.09 -2.63 14.00
CA LEU A 97 4.25 -1.64 14.64
C LEU A 97 4.97 -0.30 14.70
N LEU A 98 4.29 0.74 14.26
CA LEU A 98 4.69 2.11 14.44
C LEU A 98 3.98 2.66 15.67
N HIS A 99 4.72 2.89 16.74
CA HIS A 99 4.22 3.45 17.99
C HIS A 99 4.42 4.96 18.00
N PRO A 100 3.37 5.76 17.83
CA PRO A 100 3.50 7.20 17.89
C PRO A 100 3.75 7.69 19.32
N VAL A 101 4.47 8.79 19.43
CA VAL A 101 4.48 9.55 20.66
C VAL A 101 3.12 10.25 20.78
N GLY A 102 2.41 9.97 21.88
CA GLY A 102 1.02 10.40 22.07
C GLY A 102 0.00 9.37 21.60
N GLU A 103 -1.23 9.60 21.96
CA GLU A 103 -2.34 8.69 21.69
C GLU A 103 -2.96 9.00 20.32
N ILE A 104 -3.19 7.96 19.50
CA ILE A 104 -3.85 8.11 18.20
C ILE A 104 -5.31 8.52 18.42
N LYS A 105 -5.69 9.64 17.86
CA LYS A 105 -7.06 10.19 17.93
C LYS A 105 -7.85 9.95 16.66
N SER A 106 -7.21 10.14 15.52
CA SER A 106 -7.84 9.94 14.20
C SER A 106 -6.76 9.69 13.15
N GLY A 107 -7.19 9.33 11.97
CA GLY A 107 -6.31 9.24 10.81
C GLY A 107 -7.13 9.00 9.56
N ASP A 108 -6.55 9.36 8.44
CA ASP A 108 -7.06 9.15 7.10
C ASP A 108 -6.00 8.46 6.25
N LEU A 109 -6.43 7.64 5.31
CA LEU A 109 -5.55 6.96 4.35
C LEU A 109 -6.10 7.13 2.93
N ARG A 110 -5.21 7.09 1.97
CA ARG A 110 -5.52 7.04 0.53
C ARG A 110 -4.63 6.01 -0.13
N LEU A 111 -5.21 5.12 -0.90
CA LEU A 111 -4.51 4.23 -1.81
C LEU A 111 -4.50 4.89 -3.19
N ASP A 112 -3.34 5.40 -3.59
CA ASP A 112 -3.09 5.98 -4.90
C ASP A 112 -2.81 4.83 -5.90
N LEU A 113 -3.76 4.58 -6.78
CA LEU A 113 -3.67 3.47 -7.73
C LEU A 113 -2.68 3.74 -8.87
N TRP A 114 -2.40 5.01 -9.18
CA TRP A 114 -1.44 5.34 -10.22
C TRP A 114 -0.01 5.13 -9.77
N ASN A 115 0.30 5.55 -8.54
CA ASN A 115 1.63 5.42 -7.96
C ASN A 115 1.83 4.10 -7.21
N ALA A 116 0.77 3.30 -7.03
CA ALA A 116 0.75 2.06 -6.26
C ALA A 116 1.25 2.25 -4.81
N GLU A 117 0.82 3.32 -4.17
CA GLU A 117 1.24 3.67 -2.82
C GLU A 117 0.06 4.02 -1.91
N THR A 118 0.24 3.79 -0.63
CA THR A 118 -0.69 4.27 0.41
C THR A 118 -0.08 5.48 1.10
N THR A 119 -0.83 6.56 1.16
CA THR A 119 -0.49 7.77 1.90
C THR A 119 -1.52 8.04 2.96
N GLY A 120 -1.17 8.81 4.00
CA GLY A 120 -2.13 9.19 5.03
C GLY A 120 -1.58 10.14 6.07
N CYS A 121 -2.49 10.63 6.91
CA CYS A 121 -2.16 11.47 8.02
C CYS A 121 -2.79 10.90 9.30
N ILE A 122 -1.97 10.64 10.30
CA ILE A 122 -2.40 10.12 11.60
C ILE A 122 -2.23 11.21 12.64
N ARG A 123 -3.33 11.56 13.30
CA ARG A 123 -3.35 12.61 14.32
C ARG A 123 -3.30 12.01 15.71
N THR A 124 -2.37 12.51 16.50
CA THR A 124 -2.15 12.08 17.88
C THR A 124 -2.36 13.23 18.85
N THR A 125 -2.35 12.95 20.13
CA THR A 125 -2.39 14.00 21.18
C THR A 125 -1.12 14.87 21.21
N ARG A 126 -0.07 14.49 20.50
CA ARG A 126 1.24 15.17 20.50
C ARG A 126 1.64 15.74 19.13
N GLY A 127 0.82 15.52 18.10
CA GLY A 127 1.09 16.02 16.76
C GLY A 127 0.58 15.09 15.68
N GLU A 128 1.14 15.20 14.50
CA GLU A 128 0.73 14.45 13.32
C GLU A 128 1.87 13.56 12.81
N ILE A 129 1.49 12.47 12.18
CA ILE A 129 2.38 11.57 11.44
C ILE A 129 1.87 11.51 10.02
N LYS A 130 2.70 11.93 9.08
CA LYS A 130 2.48 11.69 7.66
C LYS A 130 3.08 10.33 7.31
N LEU A 131 2.26 9.47 6.76
CA LEU A 131 2.63 8.13 6.37
C LEU A 131 2.62 8.00 4.86
N ARG A 132 3.63 7.33 4.31
CA ARG A 132 3.67 6.88 2.93
C ARG A 132 4.24 5.46 2.91
N ALA A 133 3.60 4.57 2.18
CA ALA A 133 4.08 3.21 2.05
C ALA A 133 3.81 2.66 0.64
N CYS A 134 4.72 1.81 0.17
CA CYS A 134 4.56 1.08 -1.08
C CYS A 134 5.30 -0.26 -1.03
N VAL A 135 4.94 -1.15 -1.93
CA VAL A 135 5.72 -2.35 -2.24
C VAL A 135 6.44 -2.09 -3.56
N THR A 136 7.77 -2.21 -3.56
CA THR A 136 8.58 -1.92 -4.76
C THR A 136 8.28 -2.92 -5.88
N SER A 137 8.27 -2.46 -7.14
CA SER A 137 7.87 -3.28 -8.29
C SER A 137 8.87 -4.39 -8.62
N GLU A 138 10.17 -4.09 -8.53
CA GLU A 138 11.23 -4.98 -9.03
C GLU A 138 11.97 -5.74 -7.92
N SER A 139 11.73 -5.39 -6.67
CA SER A 139 12.45 -5.93 -5.53
C SER A 139 11.49 -6.30 -4.39
N PRO A 140 11.83 -7.29 -3.56
CA PRO A 140 10.95 -7.73 -2.49
C PRO A 140 11.06 -6.81 -1.25
N TYR A 141 10.87 -5.52 -1.44
CA TYR A 141 10.91 -4.55 -0.35
C TYR A 141 9.54 -3.91 -0.12
N ILE A 142 9.22 -3.68 1.13
CA ILE A 142 8.14 -2.82 1.58
C ILE A 142 8.81 -1.55 2.13
N LEU A 143 8.53 -0.42 1.49
CA LEU A 143 9.01 0.88 1.93
C LEU A 143 7.93 1.54 2.77
N VAL A 144 8.29 2.03 3.94
CA VAL A 144 7.42 2.83 4.80
C VAL A 144 8.16 4.06 5.27
N GLU A 145 7.63 5.20 4.96
CA GLU A 145 8.12 6.51 5.37
C GLU A 145 7.12 7.09 6.38
N ALA A 146 7.63 7.55 7.51
CA ALA A 146 6.83 8.18 8.56
C ALA A 146 7.50 9.47 9.02
N GLU A 147 6.90 10.61 8.69
CA GLU A 147 7.31 11.93 9.19
C GLU A 147 6.43 12.29 10.38
N ALA A 148 7.01 12.40 11.56
CA ALA A 148 6.28 12.68 12.78
C ALA A 148 6.77 13.95 13.47
N THR A 149 5.85 14.82 13.88
CA THR A 149 6.16 16.04 14.64
C THR A 149 6.71 15.74 16.05
N ALA A 150 6.33 14.62 16.65
CA ALA A 150 6.69 14.26 18.02
C ALA A 150 7.48 12.93 18.12
N GLY A 151 7.85 12.37 16.97
CA GLY A 151 8.56 11.10 16.89
C GLY A 151 7.67 9.86 16.80
N VAL A 152 8.27 8.77 16.34
CA VAL A 152 7.66 7.44 16.21
C VAL A 152 8.70 6.39 16.59
N HIS A 153 8.29 5.40 17.37
CA HIS A 153 9.10 4.21 17.66
C HIS A 153 8.66 3.06 16.76
N LEU A 154 9.61 2.35 16.19
CA LEU A 154 9.38 1.18 15.37
C LEU A 154 9.61 -0.10 16.20
N GLU A 155 8.62 -0.99 16.21
CA GLU A 155 8.72 -2.33 16.75
C GLU A 155 8.48 -3.34 15.64
N ILE A 156 9.46 -4.22 15.41
CA ILE A 156 9.36 -5.28 14.40
C ILE A 156 9.01 -6.59 15.10
N LEU A 157 7.88 -7.18 14.69
CA LEU A 157 7.42 -8.45 15.20
C LEU A 157 7.41 -9.45 14.04
N SER A 158 8.32 -10.42 14.08
CA SER A 158 8.29 -11.55 13.17
C SER A 158 7.27 -12.58 13.64
N GLY A 159 6.62 -13.26 12.71
CA GLY A 159 5.86 -14.49 13.01
C GLY A 159 6.78 -15.49 13.70
N LYS A 160 6.25 -16.51 14.34
CA LYS A 160 6.87 -17.47 15.30
C LYS A 160 8.26 -18.07 14.97
N HIS A 161 8.95 -17.63 13.93
CA HIS A 161 10.29 -18.04 13.56
C HIS A 161 11.24 -16.83 13.61
N GLY A 162 11.45 -16.34 14.79
CA GLY A 162 12.44 -15.46 15.32
C GLY A 162 13.37 -14.70 14.36
N PHE A 163 13.08 -13.45 14.14
CA PHE A 163 14.08 -12.38 14.01
C PHE A 163 13.35 -11.07 14.34
N ALA A 164 13.60 -10.52 15.49
CA ALA A 164 13.18 -9.18 15.84
C ALA A 164 14.46 -8.33 15.94
N GLU A 165 14.62 -7.39 15.07
CA GLU A 165 15.62 -6.32 15.22
C GLU A 165 14.85 -4.99 15.28
N ALA A 166 14.93 -4.33 16.42
CA ALA A 166 14.35 -3.01 16.60
C ALA A 166 15.33 -1.97 16.04
N VAL A 167 14.92 -1.24 15.02
CA VAL A 167 15.65 -0.09 14.51
C VAL A 167 15.03 1.17 15.12
N GLU A 168 15.74 1.82 16.04
CA GLU A 168 15.37 3.15 16.53
C GLU A 168 15.69 4.18 15.45
N CYS A 169 14.67 4.79 14.87
CA CYS A 169 14.83 6.00 14.07
C CYS A 169 14.92 7.20 15.02
N ASN A 170 16.11 7.70 15.20
CA ASN A 170 16.37 8.93 15.96
C ASN A 170 16.03 10.15 15.06
N PRO A 171 15.14 11.08 15.46
CA PRO A 171 14.76 12.23 14.65
C PRO A 171 15.80 13.36 14.62
N GLU A 172 16.98 13.16 15.20
CA GLU A 172 18.08 14.15 15.20
C GLU A 172 19.19 13.75 14.20
N ARG A 173 18.90 13.86 12.88
CA ARG A 173 19.92 14.07 11.85
C ARG A 173 19.35 14.83 10.66
#